data_85663e4bab91c7772796992229b38af4
#
_entry.id   85663e4bab91c7772796992229b38af4
#
_cell.length_a   1.000
_cell.length_b   1.000
_cell.length_c   1.000
_cell.angle_alpha   90.00
_cell.angle_beta   90.00
_cell.angle_gamma   90.00
#
_symmetry.space_group_name_H-M   'P 1'
#
loop_
_entity.id
_entity.type
_entity.pdbx_description
1 polymer ?
#
loop_
_entity_poly.entity_id
_entity_poly.type
_entity_poly.pdbx_seq_one_letter_code
_entity_poly.pdbx_strand_id
1 'polypeptide(L)'
;SEVIKENDAGMYSNQLNTSFVHGMSWFIFSEVMFFFAFFLALGYVRIFAVPWLGGEGEKGIANILWPGFEASWPLMETPDNERFPGAHHNMSIPPITQIHTWLPFWNTLCLVTSSGTIALAEAALKKGNRKSFKAWMVATISLGYIFVVLQSVEYYEAYAHMGLTLGAGIYGTTFFLMTGFHGFHVCLGAIILTIMTIRGFQGAFSEHDHFGLAAGSWYWHF
;
A
#
# COMPACT_ATOMS: atom_id res chain seq x y z
N SER A 1 -21.98 21.09 8.09
CA SER A 1 -21.47 21.69 6.85
C SER A 1 -22.63 21.88 5.89
N GLU A 2 -22.54 22.81 4.94
CA GLU A 2 -23.59 23.06 3.93
C GLU A 2 -23.86 21.80 3.10
N VAL A 3 -22.83 21.07 2.72
CA VAL A 3 -22.93 19.79 1.98
C VAL A 3 -23.86 18.78 2.66
N ILE A 4 -23.80 18.67 3.99
CA ILE A 4 -24.71 17.77 4.74
C ILE A 4 -26.16 18.27 4.64
N LYS A 5 -26.38 19.58 4.78
CA LYS A 5 -27.72 20.18 4.67
C LYS A 5 -28.33 20.00 3.28
N GLU A 6 -27.52 20.17 2.23
CA GLU A 6 -27.95 19.98 0.84
C GLU A 6 -28.26 18.50 0.55
N ASN A 7 -27.46 17.58 1.09
CA ASN A 7 -27.73 16.14 0.96
C ASN A 7 -29.03 15.75 1.69
N ASP A 8 -29.22 16.22 2.92
CA ASP A 8 -30.43 15.95 3.71
C ASP A 8 -31.68 16.58 3.08
N ALA A 9 -31.52 17.70 2.34
CA ALA A 9 -32.57 18.34 1.58
C ALA A 9 -32.86 17.67 0.22
N GLY A 10 -32.11 16.62 -0.16
CA GLY A 10 -32.30 15.91 -1.44
C GLY A 10 -32.01 16.76 -2.68
N MET A 11 -31.11 17.74 -2.55
CA MET A 11 -30.79 18.67 -3.65
C MET A 11 -29.88 18.09 -4.73
N TYR A 12 -29.34 16.90 -4.50
CA TYR A 12 -28.44 16.25 -5.45
C TYR A 12 -29.18 15.45 -6.53
N SER A 13 -28.87 15.73 -7.78
CA SER A 13 -29.43 15.00 -8.94
C SER A 13 -28.64 13.69 -9.16
N ASN A 14 -29.27 12.70 -9.82
CA ASN A 14 -28.59 11.46 -10.23
C ASN A 14 -27.37 11.70 -11.15
N GLN A 15 -27.36 12.81 -11.90
CA GLN A 15 -26.24 13.20 -12.75
C GLN A 15 -25.01 13.56 -11.91
N LEU A 16 -25.18 14.09 -10.70
CA LEU A 16 -24.08 14.39 -9.79
C LEU A 16 -23.40 13.13 -9.29
N ASN A 17 -24.14 12.04 -9.09
CA ASN A 17 -23.56 10.73 -8.74
C ASN A 17 -22.59 10.24 -9.82
N THR A 18 -22.89 10.44 -11.09
CA THR A 18 -21.96 10.12 -12.19
C THR A 18 -20.69 10.95 -12.13
N SER A 19 -20.79 12.24 -11.79
CA SER A 19 -19.62 13.11 -11.61
C SER A 19 -18.75 12.67 -10.44
N PHE A 20 -19.35 12.24 -9.32
CA PHE A 20 -18.60 11.69 -8.18
C PHE A 20 -17.87 10.37 -8.54
N VAL A 21 -18.49 9.48 -9.31
CA VAL A 21 -17.88 8.25 -9.81
C VAL A 21 -16.67 8.58 -10.69
N HIS A 22 -16.81 9.50 -11.63
CA HIS A 22 -15.69 9.94 -12.47
C HIS A 22 -14.59 10.61 -11.65
N GLY A 23 -14.93 11.47 -10.69
CA GLY A 23 -13.97 12.12 -9.81
C GLY A 23 -13.16 11.10 -9.01
N MET A 24 -13.81 10.10 -8.43
CA MET A 24 -13.12 9.03 -7.69
C MET A 24 -12.26 8.17 -8.62
N SER A 25 -12.72 7.87 -9.82
CA SER A 25 -11.94 7.11 -10.81
C SER A 25 -10.66 7.85 -11.22
N TRP A 26 -10.73 9.16 -11.47
CA TRP A 26 -9.56 9.98 -11.79
C TRP A 26 -8.61 10.13 -10.60
N PHE A 27 -9.15 10.24 -9.40
CA PHE A 27 -8.33 10.26 -8.18
C PHE A 27 -7.53 8.96 -8.05
N ILE A 28 -8.20 7.79 -8.13
CA ILE A 28 -7.50 6.48 -8.07
C ILE A 28 -6.49 6.36 -9.20
N PHE A 29 -6.83 6.80 -10.41
CA PHE A 29 -5.89 6.78 -11.54
C PHE A 29 -4.63 7.61 -11.26
N SER A 30 -4.76 8.78 -10.63
CA SER A 30 -3.60 9.61 -10.25
C SER A 30 -2.69 8.88 -9.24
N GLU A 31 -3.28 8.18 -8.28
CA GLU A 31 -2.53 7.40 -7.28
C GLU A 31 -1.83 6.18 -7.92
N VAL A 32 -2.48 5.50 -8.86
CA VAL A 32 -1.86 4.44 -9.68
C VAL A 32 -0.63 4.98 -10.40
N MET A 33 -0.74 6.14 -11.05
CA MET A 33 0.37 6.76 -11.79
C MET A 33 1.49 7.21 -10.85
N PHE A 34 1.16 7.67 -9.64
CA PHE A 34 2.13 8.00 -8.61
C PHE A 34 2.99 6.78 -8.23
N PHE A 35 2.40 5.65 -7.88
CA PHE A 35 3.14 4.43 -7.58
C PHE A 35 3.85 3.86 -8.82
N PHE A 36 3.24 3.94 -9.99
CA PHE A 36 3.86 3.50 -11.24
C PHE A 36 5.18 4.20 -11.51
N ALA A 37 5.28 5.50 -11.23
CA ALA A 37 6.54 6.25 -11.36
C ALA A 37 7.65 5.68 -10.45
N PHE A 38 7.34 5.33 -9.21
CA PHE A 38 8.30 4.67 -8.31
C PHE A 38 8.70 3.27 -8.78
N PHE A 39 7.74 2.47 -9.27
CA PHE A 39 8.03 1.15 -9.83
C PHE A 39 8.91 1.23 -11.08
N LEU A 40 8.69 2.21 -11.95
CA LEU A 40 9.54 2.45 -13.12
C LEU A 40 10.97 2.84 -12.69
N ALA A 41 11.11 3.74 -11.72
CA ALA A 41 12.41 4.12 -11.18
C ALA A 41 13.15 2.93 -10.57
N LEU A 42 12.46 2.12 -9.75
CA LEU A 42 13.01 0.91 -9.17
C LEU A 42 13.40 -0.11 -10.25
N GLY A 43 12.54 -0.32 -11.25
CA GLY A 43 12.82 -1.18 -12.40
C GLY A 43 14.05 -0.74 -13.17
N TYR A 44 14.18 0.55 -13.44
CA TYR A 44 15.36 1.12 -14.10
C TYR A 44 16.64 0.88 -13.29
N VAL A 45 16.60 1.13 -11.99
CA VAL A 45 17.75 0.91 -11.11
C VAL A 45 18.15 -0.56 -11.09
N ARG A 46 17.18 -1.47 -10.89
CA ARG A 46 17.45 -2.90 -10.77
C ARG A 46 17.93 -3.54 -12.07
N ILE A 47 17.32 -3.15 -13.21
CA ILE A 47 17.55 -3.81 -14.51
C ILE A 47 18.75 -3.20 -15.24
N PHE A 48 19.00 -1.91 -15.05
CA PHE A 48 20.02 -1.19 -15.80
C PHE A 48 21.14 -0.64 -14.91
N ALA A 49 20.82 0.23 -13.94
CA ALA A 49 21.84 0.98 -13.23
C ALA A 49 22.75 0.08 -12.38
N VAL A 50 22.20 -0.85 -11.61
CA VAL A 50 22.97 -1.77 -10.76
C VAL A 50 23.84 -2.71 -11.60
N PRO A 51 23.34 -3.39 -12.65
CA PRO A 51 24.18 -4.19 -13.55
C PRO A 51 25.30 -3.37 -14.22
N TRP A 52 25.04 -2.15 -14.68
CA TRP A 52 26.09 -1.30 -15.27
C TRP A 52 27.20 -0.95 -14.29
N LEU A 53 26.88 -0.67 -13.04
CA LEU A 53 27.86 -0.44 -11.97
C LEU A 53 28.66 -1.71 -11.65
N GLY A 54 28.05 -2.88 -11.76
CA GLY A 54 28.71 -4.19 -11.62
C GLY A 54 29.51 -4.66 -12.83
N GLY A 55 29.60 -3.86 -13.89
CA GLY A 55 30.40 -4.22 -15.08
C GLY A 55 29.62 -4.93 -16.19
N GLU A 56 28.29 -5.05 -16.06
CA GLU A 56 27.44 -5.73 -17.03
C GLU A 56 26.83 -4.77 -18.06
N GLY A 57 26.58 -5.28 -19.27
CA GLY A 57 25.86 -4.57 -20.32
C GLY A 57 26.63 -3.43 -20.99
N GLU A 58 25.93 -2.62 -21.80
CA GLU A 58 26.54 -1.59 -22.67
C GLU A 58 27.26 -0.48 -21.89
N LYS A 59 26.87 -0.19 -20.66
CA LYS A 59 27.49 0.83 -19.80
C LYS A 59 28.28 0.23 -18.65
N GLY A 60 28.68 -1.04 -18.75
CA GLY A 60 29.51 -1.74 -17.76
C GLY A 60 30.87 -1.11 -17.50
N ILE A 61 31.34 -0.21 -18.38
CA ILE A 61 32.52 0.61 -18.16
C ILE A 61 32.47 1.43 -16.87
N ALA A 62 31.25 1.70 -16.33
CA ALA A 62 31.05 2.38 -15.05
C ALA A 62 31.69 1.64 -13.87
N ASN A 63 31.92 0.32 -13.98
CA ASN A 63 32.62 -0.49 -12.98
C ASN A 63 34.08 -0.07 -12.74
N ILE A 64 34.69 0.64 -13.66
CA ILE A 64 36.05 1.21 -13.49
C ILE A 64 36.09 2.15 -12.27
N LEU A 65 34.99 2.84 -11.98
CA LEU A 65 34.88 3.73 -10.82
C LEU A 65 34.73 2.95 -9.51
N TRP A 66 34.19 1.72 -9.59
CA TRP A 66 33.85 0.88 -8.45
C TRP A 66 34.28 -0.57 -8.69
N PRO A 67 35.59 -0.86 -8.83
CA PRO A 67 36.09 -2.15 -9.33
C PRO A 67 35.83 -3.34 -8.41
N GLY A 68 35.41 -3.09 -7.16
CA GLY A 68 35.04 -4.14 -6.19
C GLY A 68 33.53 -4.35 -6.07
N PHE A 69 32.71 -3.61 -6.82
CA PHE A 69 31.27 -3.72 -6.71
C PHE A 69 30.72 -4.85 -7.57
N GLU A 70 29.97 -5.77 -6.95
CA GLU A 70 29.23 -6.82 -7.63
C GLU A 70 27.73 -6.51 -7.63
N ALA A 71 27.11 -6.61 -8.81
CA ALA A 71 25.69 -6.41 -8.96
C ALA A 71 24.90 -7.56 -8.31
N SER A 72 24.17 -7.26 -7.28
CA SER A 72 23.30 -8.24 -6.57
C SER A 72 21.95 -7.62 -6.23
N TRP A 73 20.93 -8.45 -6.05
CA TRP A 73 19.64 -8.01 -5.57
C TRP A 73 19.04 -9.03 -4.58
N PRO A 74 18.59 -8.62 -3.39
CA PRO A 74 18.54 -7.25 -2.83
C PRO A 74 19.93 -6.61 -2.70
N LEU A 75 20.02 -5.28 -2.93
CA LEU A 75 21.29 -4.55 -2.90
C LEU A 75 21.71 -4.33 -1.44
N MET A 76 22.55 -5.25 -0.92
CA MET A 76 23.05 -5.20 0.46
C MET A 76 24.34 -4.39 0.61
N GLU A 77 25.11 -4.30 -0.47
CA GLU A 77 26.32 -3.51 -0.54
C GLU A 77 26.15 -2.41 -1.59
N THR A 78 26.62 -1.22 -1.28
CA THR A 78 26.61 -0.10 -2.23
C THR A 78 27.99 0.05 -2.89
N PRO A 79 28.10 0.66 -4.07
CA PRO A 79 29.40 0.92 -4.68
C PRO A 79 30.35 1.73 -3.79
N ASP A 80 29.82 2.70 -3.02
CA ASP A 80 30.55 3.48 -2.02
C ASP A 80 30.07 3.09 -0.61
N ASN A 81 30.53 1.92 -0.16
CA ASN A 81 30.08 1.35 1.10
C ASN A 81 30.61 2.10 2.34
N GLU A 82 31.67 2.92 2.20
CA GLU A 82 32.16 3.79 3.26
C GLU A 82 31.22 4.96 3.54
N ARG A 83 30.65 5.51 2.48
CA ARG A 83 29.78 6.68 2.55
C ARG A 83 28.30 6.31 2.71
N PHE A 84 27.89 5.22 2.08
CA PHE A 84 26.52 4.71 2.10
C PHE A 84 26.52 3.22 2.49
N PRO A 85 26.71 2.91 3.77
CA PRO A 85 26.69 1.53 4.21
C PRO A 85 25.34 0.90 3.93
N GLY A 86 25.33 -0.25 3.28
CA GLY A 86 24.13 -1.04 2.99
C GLY A 86 23.55 -1.70 4.24
N ALA A 87 22.49 -2.48 4.07
CA ALA A 87 21.90 -3.25 5.17
C ALA A 87 22.85 -4.35 5.66
N HIS A 88 22.89 -4.58 6.97
CA HIS A 88 23.80 -5.56 7.57
C HIS A 88 23.25 -7.00 7.52
N HIS A 89 21.98 -7.19 7.17
CA HIS A 89 21.32 -8.48 7.13
C HIS A 89 20.73 -8.76 5.75
N ASN A 90 20.72 -10.03 5.37
CA ASN A 90 20.11 -10.46 4.12
C ASN A 90 18.61 -10.25 4.15
N MET A 91 18.10 -9.45 3.21
CA MET A 91 16.68 -9.11 3.03
C MET A 91 15.98 -10.03 2.02
N SER A 92 16.58 -11.15 1.65
CA SER A 92 15.98 -12.08 0.69
C SER A 92 14.75 -12.79 1.27
N ILE A 93 13.84 -13.17 0.38
CA ILE A 93 12.64 -13.94 0.73
C ILE A 93 13.08 -15.31 1.26
N PRO A 94 12.60 -15.75 2.43
CA PRO A 94 12.92 -17.08 2.94
C PRO A 94 12.34 -18.18 2.06
N PRO A 95 12.89 -19.43 2.15
CA PRO A 95 12.32 -20.58 1.46
C PRO A 95 10.82 -20.78 1.78
N ILE A 96 10.07 -21.35 0.85
CA ILE A 96 8.61 -21.57 0.99
C ILE A 96 8.27 -22.33 2.29
N THR A 97 9.13 -23.24 2.72
CA THR A 97 8.96 -24.00 3.97
C THR A 97 8.98 -23.13 5.24
N GLN A 98 9.62 -21.96 5.18
CA GLN A 98 9.77 -21.02 6.29
C GLN A 98 8.99 -19.70 6.09
N ILE A 99 8.19 -19.59 5.04
CA ILE A 99 7.47 -18.37 4.70
C ILE A 99 6.51 -17.91 5.83
N HIS A 100 6.04 -18.87 6.63
CA HIS A 100 5.15 -18.59 7.77
C HIS A 100 5.85 -17.85 8.92
N THR A 101 7.17 -17.83 8.97
CA THR A 101 7.96 -17.05 9.95
C THR A 101 8.22 -15.62 9.48
N TRP A 102 7.91 -15.33 8.23
CA TRP A 102 8.19 -14.06 7.59
C TRP A 102 7.05 -13.07 7.77
N LEU A 103 7.31 -11.96 8.45
CA LEU A 103 6.32 -10.96 8.80
C LEU A 103 5.57 -10.37 7.59
N PRO A 104 6.23 -10.03 6.44
CA PRO A 104 5.55 -9.53 5.26
C PRO A 104 4.51 -10.50 4.66
N PHE A 105 4.66 -11.81 4.88
CA PHE A 105 3.63 -12.77 4.47
C PHE A 105 2.31 -12.55 5.24
N TRP A 106 2.37 -12.36 6.55
CA TRP A 106 1.19 -12.11 7.37
C TRP A 106 0.58 -10.75 7.06
N ASN A 107 1.40 -9.74 6.80
CA ASN A 107 0.95 -8.43 6.33
C ASN A 107 0.12 -8.56 5.04
N THR A 108 0.65 -9.25 4.04
CA THR A 108 -0.05 -9.50 2.78
C THR A 108 -1.34 -10.27 3.00
N LEU A 109 -1.33 -11.32 3.83
CA LEU A 109 -2.50 -12.13 4.13
C LEU A 109 -3.61 -11.30 4.81
N CYS A 110 -3.25 -10.41 5.72
CA CYS A 110 -4.22 -9.50 6.37
C CYS A 110 -4.91 -8.60 5.34
N LEU A 111 -4.17 -7.98 4.40
CA LEU A 111 -4.75 -7.09 3.39
C LEU A 111 -5.59 -7.85 2.37
N VAL A 112 -5.11 -8.99 1.85
CA VAL A 112 -5.89 -9.81 0.91
C VAL A 112 -7.19 -10.29 1.55
N THR A 113 -7.12 -10.75 2.81
CA THR A 113 -8.32 -11.15 3.55
C THR A 113 -9.26 -9.98 3.77
N SER A 114 -8.73 -8.79 4.10
CA SER A 114 -9.55 -7.58 4.29
C SER A 114 -10.26 -7.13 3.01
N SER A 115 -9.64 -7.32 1.85
CA SER A 115 -10.27 -7.08 0.54
C SER A 115 -11.45 -8.03 0.30
N GLY A 116 -11.34 -9.28 0.73
CA GLY A 116 -12.46 -10.22 0.71
C GLY A 116 -13.59 -9.83 1.66
N THR A 117 -13.24 -9.39 2.88
CA THR A 117 -14.26 -9.03 3.89
C THR A 117 -15.04 -7.76 3.53
N ILE A 118 -14.41 -6.75 2.89
CA ILE A 118 -15.13 -5.56 2.44
C ILE A 118 -16.08 -5.89 1.26
N ALA A 119 -15.66 -6.76 0.34
CA ALA A 119 -16.55 -7.24 -0.73
C ALA A 119 -17.77 -7.97 -0.18
N LEU A 120 -17.60 -8.79 0.88
CA LEU A 120 -18.71 -9.44 1.57
C LEU A 120 -19.61 -8.43 2.31
N ALA A 121 -19.04 -7.35 2.86
CA ALA A 121 -19.80 -6.27 3.46
C ALA A 121 -20.70 -5.57 2.43
N GLU A 122 -20.17 -5.22 1.27
CA GLU A 122 -20.95 -4.62 0.18
C GLU A 122 -22.06 -5.55 -0.31
N ALA A 123 -21.73 -6.83 -0.50
CA ALA A 123 -22.72 -7.82 -0.91
C ALA A 123 -23.84 -8.01 0.14
N ALA A 124 -23.50 -7.93 1.44
CA ALA A 124 -24.47 -8.01 2.52
C ALA A 124 -25.38 -6.77 2.56
N LEU A 125 -24.82 -5.57 2.29
CA LEU A 125 -25.58 -4.32 2.21
C LEU A 125 -26.58 -4.38 1.04
N LYS A 126 -26.15 -4.80 -0.14
CA LYS A 126 -27.01 -4.96 -1.33
C LYS A 126 -28.14 -5.98 -1.14
N LYS A 127 -27.96 -6.95 -0.23
CA LYS A 127 -29.00 -7.94 0.17
C LYS A 127 -29.87 -7.48 1.34
N GLY A 128 -29.71 -6.24 1.82
CA GLY A 128 -30.44 -5.71 2.98
C GLY A 128 -30.03 -6.32 4.32
N ASN A 129 -29.01 -7.17 4.39
CA ASN A 129 -28.57 -7.82 5.60
C ASN A 129 -27.64 -6.93 6.43
N ARG A 130 -28.22 -6.00 7.20
CA ARG A 130 -27.48 -5.02 8.00
C ARG A 130 -26.62 -5.65 9.11
N LYS A 131 -27.00 -6.81 9.66
CA LYS A 131 -26.19 -7.49 10.70
C LYS A 131 -24.89 -8.01 10.10
N SER A 132 -24.99 -8.68 8.95
CA SER A 132 -23.83 -9.21 8.23
C SER A 132 -22.92 -8.10 7.73
N PHE A 133 -23.51 -7.02 7.18
CA PHE A 133 -22.77 -5.82 6.78
C PHE A 133 -21.89 -5.25 7.91
N LYS A 134 -22.49 -5.03 9.09
CA LYS A 134 -21.79 -4.51 10.26
C LYS A 134 -20.65 -5.41 10.70
N ALA A 135 -20.87 -6.72 10.74
CA ALA A 135 -19.85 -7.70 11.14
C ALA A 135 -18.66 -7.69 10.17
N TRP A 136 -18.93 -7.70 8.87
CA TRP A 136 -17.86 -7.68 7.85
C TRP A 136 -17.09 -6.36 7.82
N MET A 137 -17.76 -5.22 8.01
CA MET A 137 -17.08 -3.92 8.12
C MET A 137 -16.12 -3.86 9.31
N VAL A 138 -16.55 -4.36 10.48
CA VAL A 138 -15.68 -4.43 11.67
C VAL A 138 -14.49 -5.35 11.40
N ALA A 139 -14.70 -6.50 10.77
CA ALA A 139 -13.62 -7.42 10.42
C ALA A 139 -12.59 -6.74 9.48
N THR A 140 -13.06 -6.02 8.45
CA THR A 140 -12.20 -5.31 7.51
C THR A 140 -11.32 -4.27 8.22
N ILE A 141 -11.93 -3.43 9.07
CA ILE A 141 -11.19 -2.39 9.81
C ILE A 141 -10.18 -3.01 10.76
N SER A 142 -10.57 -4.07 11.47
CA SER A 142 -9.67 -4.77 12.40
C SER A 142 -8.44 -5.31 11.67
N LEU A 143 -8.62 -5.95 10.51
CA LEU A 143 -7.52 -6.44 9.70
C LEU A 143 -6.63 -5.29 9.17
N GLY A 144 -7.23 -4.17 8.78
CA GLY A 144 -6.49 -2.98 8.36
C GLY A 144 -5.60 -2.41 9.48
N TYR A 145 -6.12 -2.27 10.69
CA TYR A 145 -5.32 -1.80 11.83
C TYR A 145 -4.26 -2.82 12.27
N ILE A 146 -4.55 -4.12 12.21
CA ILE A 146 -3.56 -5.17 12.46
C ILE A 146 -2.39 -5.02 11.46
N PHE A 147 -2.68 -4.81 10.17
CA PHE A 147 -1.65 -4.54 9.18
C PHE A 147 -0.78 -3.34 9.55
N VAL A 148 -1.37 -2.22 9.95
CA VAL A 148 -0.62 -1.00 10.34
C VAL A 148 0.31 -1.27 11.51
N VAL A 149 -0.14 -2.04 12.51
CA VAL A 149 0.71 -2.44 13.64
C VAL A 149 1.86 -3.33 13.18
N LEU A 150 1.59 -4.36 12.38
CA LEU A 150 2.61 -5.27 11.86
C LEU A 150 3.63 -4.53 10.99
N GLN A 151 3.19 -3.61 10.14
CA GLN A 151 4.07 -2.77 9.32
C GLN A 151 4.97 -1.88 10.18
N SER A 152 4.46 -1.35 11.29
CA SER A 152 5.24 -0.55 12.24
C SER A 152 6.33 -1.39 12.92
N VAL A 153 6.02 -2.63 13.27
CA VAL A 153 7.01 -3.59 13.82
C VAL A 153 8.08 -3.91 12.77
N GLU A 154 7.67 -4.18 11.52
CA GLU A 154 8.60 -4.46 10.42
C GLU A 154 9.56 -3.30 10.18
N TYR A 155 9.08 -2.07 10.22
CA TYR A 155 9.92 -0.87 10.10
C TYR A 155 10.90 -0.71 11.27
N TYR A 156 10.44 -1.00 12.48
CA TYR A 156 11.31 -0.97 13.64
C TYR A 156 12.43 -2.01 13.54
N GLU A 157 12.10 -3.25 13.14
CA GLU A 157 13.09 -4.31 12.94
C GLU A 157 14.07 -3.97 11.80
N ALA A 158 13.56 -3.48 10.67
CA ALA A 158 14.39 -3.08 9.53
C ALA A 158 15.39 -1.98 9.94
N TYR A 159 14.93 -0.98 10.65
CA TYR A 159 15.75 0.16 11.05
C TYR A 159 16.71 -0.16 12.21
N ALA A 160 16.20 -0.81 13.28
CA ALA A 160 16.96 -1.00 14.51
C ALA A 160 17.90 -2.23 14.48
N HIS A 161 17.49 -3.30 13.78
CA HIS A 161 18.19 -4.58 13.81
C HIS A 161 18.83 -4.98 12.48
N MET A 162 18.28 -4.53 11.35
CA MET A 162 18.80 -4.91 10.04
C MET A 162 19.69 -3.84 9.39
N GLY A 163 19.81 -2.67 10.01
CA GLY A 163 20.59 -1.56 9.46
C GLY A 163 20.03 -0.97 8.15
N LEU A 164 18.80 -1.34 7.77
CA LEU A 164 18.14 -0.78 6.61
C LEU A 164 17.57 0.59 6.96
N THR A 165 18.16 1.63 6.38
CA THR A 165 17.78 3.03 6.61
C THR A 165 17.55 3.73 5.28
N LEU A 166 17.00 4.94 5.32
CA LEU A 166 16.92 5.80 4.13
C LEU A 166 18.31 6.11 3.54
N GLY A 167 19.36 6.09 4.35
CA GLY A 167 20.75 6.31 3.93
C GLY A 167 21.47 5.04 3.46
N ALA A 168 20.84 3.86 3.54
CA ALA A 168 21.43 2.58 3.15
C ALA A 168 21.48 2.36 1.62
N GLY A 169 21.59 3.42 0.84
CA GLY A 169 21.61 3.38 -0.61
C GLY A 169 20.23 3.29 -1.24
N ILE A 170 20.21 3.00 -2.54
CA ILE A 170 18.97 3.03 -3.34
C ILE A 170 17.94 1.97 -2.91
N TYR A 171 18.40 0.82 -2.40
CA TYR A 171 17.51 -0.21 -1.90
C TYR A 171 16.73 0.26 -0.67
N GLY A 172 17.42 0.81 0.34
CA GLY A 172 16.76 1.35 1.53
C GLY A 172 15.87 2.53 1.22
N THR A 173 16.31 3.45 0.39
CA THR A 173 15.52 4.62 -0.04
C THR A 173 14.23 4.20 -0.74
N THR A 174 14.32 3.31 -1.74
CA THR A 174 13.14 2.85 -2.48
C THR A 174 12.21 2.02 -1.62
N PHE A 175 12.75 1.17 -0.75
CA PHE A 175 11.95 0.40 0.21
C PHE A 175 11.09 1.32 1.08
N PHE A 176 11.70 2.26 1.79
CA PHE A 176 10.96 3.13 2.71
C PHE A 176 10.04 4.11 2.00
N LEU A 177 10.40 4.62 0.82
CA LEU A 177 9.50 5.50 0.07
C LEU A 177 8.27 4.74 -0.41
N MET A 178 8.45 3.61 -1.10
CA MET A 178 7.32 2.86 -1.67
C MET A 178 6.41 2.29 -0.59
N THR A 179 6.99 1.57 0.38
CA THR A 179 6.19 0.94 1.45
C THR A 179 5.66 1.97 2.45
N GLY A 180 6.36 3.11 2.65
CA GLY A 180 5.92 4.21 3.50
C GLY A 180 4.72 4.94 2.94
N PHE A 181 4.73 5.30 1.65
CA PHE A 181 3.56 5.86 0.98
C PHE A 181 2.40 4.87 0.96
N HIS A 182 2.66 3.59 0.68
CA HIS A 182 1.63 2.56 0.78
C HIS A 182 1.06 2.48 2.21
N GLY A 183 1.88 2.43 3.24
CA GLY A 183 1.45 2.43 4.63
C GLY A 183 0.62 3.65 5.00
N PHE A 184 0.99 4.84 4.51
CA PHE A 184 0.19 6.06 4.65
C PHE A 184 -1.20 5.91 4.00
N HIS A 185 -1.27 5.37 2.78
CA HIS A 185 -2.54 5.12 2.08
C HIS A 185 -3.40 4.09 2.83
N VAL A 186 -2.81 3.04 3.39
CA VAL A 186 -3.53 2.06 4.22
C VAL A 186 -4.08 2.71 5.49
N CYS A 187 -3.31 3.56 6.18
CA CYS A 187 -3.79 4.32 7.35
C CYS A 187 -4.97 5.22 6.98
N LEU A 188 -4.86 5.97 5.88
CA LEU A 188 -5.92 6.85 5.41
C LEU A 188 -7.17 6.03 5.01
N GLY A 189 -6.99 4.93 4.30
CA GLY A 189 -8.06 4.01 3.94
C GLY A 189 -8.76 3.42 5.17
N ALA A 190 -8.01 3.00 6.19
CA ALA A 190 -8.58 2.49 7.45
C ALA A 190 -9.42 3.57 8.18
N ILE A 191 -8.98 4.83 8.17
CA ILE A 191 -9.73 5.96 8.72
C ILE A 191 -11.02 6.18 7.92
N ILE A 192 -10.95 6.21 6.59
CA ILE A 192 -12.11 6.35 5.70
C ILE A 192 -13.12 5.23 5.98
N LEU A 193 -12.68 3.98 6.00
CA LEU A 193 -13.54 2.83 6.27
C LEU A 193 -14.14 2.88 7.69
N THR A 194 -13.40 3.38 8.68
CA THR A 194 -13.92 3.59 10.03
C THR A 194 -15.07 4.59 10.03
N ILE A 195 -14.90 5.72 9.36
CA ILE A 195 -15.95 6.74 9.22
C ILE A 195 -17.17 6.14 8.49
N MET A 196 -16.96 5.40 7.39
CA MET A 196 -18.04 4.74 6.65
C MET A 196 -18.76 3.70 7.50
N THR A 197 -18.03 2.98 8.34
CA THR A 197 -18.64 2.01 9.27
C THR A 197 -19.54 2.70 10.30
N ILE A 198 -19.08 3.77 10.92
CA ILE A 198 -19.87 4.56 11.86
C ILE A 198 -21.15 5.07 11.18
N ARG A 199 -21.04 5.64 9.99
CA ARG A 199 -22.19 6.08 9.20
C ARG A 199 -23.13 4.93 8.82
N GLY A 200 -22.57 3.78 8.46
CA GLY A 200 -23.34 2.57 8.17
C GLY A 200 -24.09 2.04 9.40
N PHE A 201 -23.53 2.18 10.61
CA PHE A 201 -24.20 1.82 11.86
C PHE A 201 -25.36 2.76 12.18
N GLN A 202 -25.24 4.03 11.82
CA GLN A 202 -26.29 5.06 11.93
C GLN A 202 -27.37 4.91 10.85
N GLY A 203 -27.19 4.01 9.88
CA GLY A 203 -28.17 3.76 8.84
C GLY A 203 -28.08 4.70 7.63
N ALA A 204 -26.96 5.40 7.47
CA ALA A 204 -26.75 6.36 6.37
C ALA A 204 -26.65 5.71 4.98
N PHE A 205 -26.50 4.39 4.88
CA PHE A 205 -26.44 3.68 3.61
C PHE A 205 -27.68 2.83 3.37
N SER A 206 -28.16 2.83 2.14
CA SER A 206 -29.25 2.01 1.65
C SER A 206 -28.77 1.07 0.54
N GLU A 207 -29.64 0.15 0.11
CA GLU A 207 -29.38 -0.73 -1.02
C GLU A 207 -29.09 0.02 -2.33
N HIS A 208 -29.67 1.20 -2.48
CA HIS A 208 -29.59 2.04 -3.69
C HIS A 208 -28.66 3.25 -3.56
N ASP A 209 -28.42 3.74 -2.34
CA ASP A 209 -27.55 4.88 -2.08
C ASP A 209 -26.43 4.51 -1.11
N HIS A 210 -25.29 4.11 -1.68
CA HIS A 210 -24.11 3.67 -0.96
C HIS A 210 -22.80 4.08 -1.66
N PHE A 211 -22.84 5.13 -2.51
CA PHE A 211 -21.64 5.58 -3.24
C PHE A 211 -20.44 5.84 -2.33
N GLY A 212 -20.65 6.48 -1.18
CA GLY A 212 -19.57 6.74 -0.23
C GLY A 212 -18.84 5.47 0.25
N LEU A 213 -19.59 4.39 0.49
CA LEU A 213 -19.02 3.09 0.84
C LEU A 213 -18.26 2.49 -0.35
N ALA A 214 -18.84 2.52 -1.55
CA ALA A 214 -18.20 2.02 -2.76
C ALA A 214 -16.89 2.76 -3.06
N ALA A 215 -16.87 4.08 -2.93
CA ALA A 215 -15.66 4.90 -3.11
C ALA A 215 -14.58 4.55 -2.08
N GLY A 216 -14.94 4.36 -0.80
CA GLY A 216 -14.03 3.89 0.24
C GLY A 216 -13.49 2.49 -0.03
N SER A 217 -14.32 1.60 -0.55
CA SER A 217 -13.94 0.26 -0.96
C SER A 217 -12.97 0.28 -2.14
N TRP A 218 -13.21 1.12 -3.16
CA TRP A 218 -12.28 1.27 -4.28
C TRP A 218 -10.92 1.77 -3.84
N TYR A 219 -10.90 2.75 -2.93
CA TYR A 219 -9.65 3.24 -2.35
C TYR A 219 -8.91 2.16 -1.55
N TRP A 220 -9.66 1.31 -0.83
CA TRP A 220 -9.08 0.20 -0.06
C TRP A 220 -8.49 -0.89 -0.94
N HIS A 221 -9.09 -1.19 -2.08
CA HIS A 221 -8.60 -2.20 -3.03
C HIS A 221 -7.41 -1.74 -3.87
N PHE A 222 -7.27 -0.44 -4.07
CA PHE A 222 -6.10 0.17 -4.72
C PHE A 222 -4.86 0.04 -3.88
#